data_c3f79ac92bda44ef0e4b8228bf95c3a2
#
_entry.id   c3f79ac92bda44ef0e4b8228bf95c3a2
#
_cell.length_a   1.000
_cell.length_b   1.000
_cell.length_c   1.000
_cell.angle_alpha   90.00
_cell.angle_beta   90.00
_cell.angle_gamma   90.00
#
_symmetry.space_group_name_H-M   'P 1'
#
loop_
_entity.id
_entity.type
_entity.pdbx_description
1 polymer ?
#
loop_
_entity_poly.entity_id
_entity_poly.type
_entity_poly.pdbx_seq_one_letter_code
_entity_poly.pdbx_strand_id
1 'polypeptide(L)'
;MRKMYIWLIGFMSLIVVECFAQTKWTPETLPMVHLQDSTRYVCNPDGVLSVEAQREVDALLLALEQTKGVETVVVVVKSIEDDDPYEFGMQLSRKYGIGSKEQNSGLIVILCTEDRSYQILTGRGLEGTLPDAICRRVQDQVMVPLLKEELWDSAITETMKTLDGIIRQDPELMRTFAEEDVDPLVLVAIIAFMLLFVYSIYKAVELANTRICPKCQQKTLVKTKTTLVRVKSSYYARTKWRCKKCGHEEQHDEPTHNPNAGGMRGVPPIIFPFGGSRGGGFGGGGFGGGSFGGGSFGGGGSGGRF
;
A
#
# COMPACT_ATOMS: atom_id res chain seq x y z
N MET A 1 -7.85 11.55 -71.29
CA MET A 1 -8.35 12.43 -70.21
C MET A 1 -9.08 11.67 -69.11
N ARG A 2 -10.03 10.76 -69.41
CA ARG A 2 -10.78 10.01 -68.37
C ARG A 2 -9.92 9.13 -67.43
N LYS A 3 -8.83 8.54 -67.92
CA LYS A 3 -7.90 7.70 -67.11
C LYS A 3 -7.03 8.53 -66.16
N MET A 4 -6.75 9.78 -66.52
CA MET A 4 -5.95 10.69 -65.68
C MET A 4 -6.73 11.22 -64.48
N TYR A 5 -8.05 11.44 -64.62
CA TYR A 5 -8.92 11.81 -63.50
C TYR A 5 -9.09 10.68 -62.46
N ILE A 6 -9.13 9.43 -62.91
CA ILE A 6 -9.23 8.28 -62.00
C ILE A 6 -7.97 8.15 -61.13
N TRP A 7 -6.79 8.41 -61.70
CA TRP A 7 -5.53 8.43 -60.98
C TRP A 7 -5.43 9.63 -60.01
N LEU A 8 -5.93 10.78 -60.37
CA LEU A 8 -5.99 11.97 -59.50
C LEU A 8 -6.96 11.78 -58.33
N ILE A 9 -8.12 11.17 -58.58
CA ILE A 9 -9.09 10.84 -57.49
C ILE A 9 -8.53 9.75 -56.56
N GLY A 10 -7.86 8.75 -57.11
CA GLY A 10 -7.18 7.72 -56.33
C GLY A 10 -6.02 8.27 -55.46
N PHE A 11 -5.27 9.24 -55.98
CA PHE A 11 -4.18 9.90 -55.26
C PHE A 11 -4.71 10.88 -54.19
N MET A 12 -5.86 11.54 -54.45
CA MET A 12 -6.47 12.44 -53.49
C MET A 12 -7.18 11.69 -52.35
N SER A 13 -7.65 10.45 -52.56
CA SER A 13 -8.21 9.61 -51.48
C SER A 13 -7.14 9.00 -50.58
N LEU A 14 -5.86 8.96 -51.04
CA LEU A 14 -4.75 8.46 -50.22
C LEU A 14 -4.20 9.52 -49.25
N ILE A 15 -4.55 10.80 -49.42
CA ILE A 15 -4.03 11.92 -48.59
C ILE A 15 -4.92 12.19 -47.37
N VAL A 16 -6.12 11.59 -47.28
CA VAL A 16 -7.08 11.82 -46.18
C VAL A 16 -7.03 10.68 -45.11
N VAL A 17 -5.99 9.86 -45.13
CA VAL A 17 -5.62 9.16 -43.88
C VAL A 17 -4.77 10.12 -43.08
N GLU A 18 -5.38 11.20 -42.59
CA GLU A 18 -4.84 11.88 -41.43
C GLU A 18 -4.73 10.81 -40.31
N CYS A 19 -3.52 10.39 -40.10
CA CYS A 19 -3.17 9.63 -38.91
C CYS A 19 -3.59 10.52 -37.75
N PHE A 20 -4.75 10.26 -37.14
CA PHE A 20 -5.08 10.74 -35.82
C PHE A 20 -4.04 10.11 -34.88
N ALA A 21 -2.86 10.70 -34.85
CA ALA A 21 -1.90 10.42 -33.80
C ALA A 21 -2.63 10.84 -32.51
N GLN A 22 -3.10 9.86 -31.76
CA GLN A 22 -3.65 10.08 -30.43
C GLN A 22 -2.64 10.91 -29.65
N THR A 23 -3.04 12.11 -29.26
CA THR A 23 -2.18 12.99 -28.48
C THR A 23 -2.08 12.40 -27.08
N LYS A 24 -0.98 11.74 -26.80
CA LYS A 24 -0.67 11.30 -25.45
C LYS A 24 -0.17 12.48 -24.64
N TRP A 25 -0.76 12.67 -23.47
CA TRP A 25 -0.40 13.77 -22.58
C TRP A 25 0.83 13.46 -21.76
N THR A 26 1.70 14.44 -21.61
CA THR A 26 2.83 14.42 -20.68
C THR A 26 2.62 15.47 -19.58
N PRO A 27 3.32 15.39 -18.44
CA PRO A 27 3.27 16.44 -17.43
C PRO A 27 3.70 17.82 -17.94
N GLU A 28 4.45 17.88 -19.07
CA GLU A 28 4.89 19.10 -19.73
C GLU A 28 3.83 19.73 -20.60
N THR A 29 3.07 18.89 -21.31
CA THR A 29 2.09 19.35 -22.32
C THR A 29 0.69 19.53 -21.75
N LEU A 30 0.39 18.93 -20.59
CA LEU A 30 -0.91 19.06 -19.93
C LEU A 30 -1.18 20.51 -19.54
N PRO A 31 -2.29 21.13 -19.99
CA PRO A 31 -2.65 22.48 -19.59
C PRO A 31 -3.09 22.50 -18.13
N MET A 32 -2.26 23.07 -17.24
CA MET A 32 -2.59 23.25 -15.83
C MET A 32 -3.52 24.46 -15.69
N VAL A 33 -4.83 24.19 -15.72
CA VAL A 33 -5.87 25.24 -15.73
C VAL A 33 -5.87 26.10 -14.48
N HIS A 34 -5.53 25.53 -13.32
CA HIS A 34 -5.46 26.22 -12.04
C HIS A 34 -4.43 27.37 -12.03
N LEU A 35 -3.33 27.24 -12.80
CA LEU A 35 -2.32 28.29 -12.92
C LEU A 35 -2.80 29.50 -13.72
N GLN A 36 -3.83 29.31 -14.53
CA GLN A 36 -4.43 30.37 -15.37
C GLN A 36 -5.64 30.99 -14.67
N ASP A 37 -6.42 30.16 -13.98
CA ASP A 37 -7.63 30.51 -13.25
C ASP A 37 -7.71 29.69 -11.95
N SER A 38 -7.49 30.36 -10.82
CA SER A 38 -7.46 29.72 -9.50
C SER A 38 -8.80 29.12 -9.05
N THR A 39 -9.87 29.30 -9.82
CA THR A 39 -11.17 28.69 -9.54
C THR A 39 -11.37 27.38 -10.30
N ARG A 40 -10.40 26.95 -11.11
CA ARG A 40 -10.47 25.76 -11.95
C ARG A 40 -9.46 24.73 -11.51
N TYR A 41 -9.92 23.53 -11.27
CA TYR A 41 -9.13 22.40 -10.75
C TYR A 41 -9.09 21.21 -11.70
N VAL A 42 -10.04 21.16 -12.67
CA VAL A 42 -10.23 20.04 -13.59
C VAL A 42 -9.52 20.30 -14.93
N CYS A 43 -8.45 19.56 -15.17
CA CYS A 43 -7.75 19.50 -16.46
C CYS A 43 -8.44 18.47 -17.36
N ASN A 44 -9.25 18.94 -18.31
CA ASN A 44 -10.04 18.11 -19.24
C ASN A 44 -9.80 18.55 -20.71
N PRO A 45 -8.55 18.44 -21.22
CA PRO A 45 -8.20 18.96 -22.54
C PRO A 45 -8.86 18.16 -23.68
N ASP A 46 -9.17 16.90 -23.47
CA ASP A 46 -9.80 16.01 -24.46
C ASP A 46 -11.33 16.10 -24.47
N GLY A 47 -11.92 16.90 -23.56
CA GLY A 47 -13.37 17.06 -23.47
C GLY A 47 -14.10 15.77 -23.08
N VAL A 48 -13.50 14.94 -22.26
CA VAL A 48 -14.10 13.69 -21.75
C VAL A 48 -15.28 13.98 -20.84
N LEU A 49 -15.09 14.95 -19.91
CA LEU A 49 -16.17 15.40 -19.03
C LEU A 49 -17.01 16.48 -19.70
N SER A 50 -18.29 16.49 -19.40
CA SER A 50 -19.20 17.58 -19.77
C SER A 50 -18.81 18.88 -19.04
N VAL A 51 -19.22 20.00 -19.58
CA VAL A 51 -18.98 21.32 -18.99
C VAL A 51 -19.68 21.45 -17.63
N GLU A 52 -20.84 20.83 -17.50
CA GLU A 52 -21.64 20.82 -16.28
C GLU A 52 -20.93 20.07 -15.14
N ALA A 53 -20.48 18.85 -15.42
CA ALA A 53 -19.72 18.04 -14.45
C ALA A 53 -18.41 18.74 -14.04
N GLN A 54 -17.69 19.32 -15.01
CA GLN A 54 -16.47 20.07 -14.73
C GLN A 54 -16.72 21.24 -13.78
N ARG A 55 -17.79 22.04 -14.02
CA ARG A 55 -18.15 23.18 -13.16
C ARG A 55 -18.55 22.74 -11.76
N GLU A 56 -19.27 21.62 -11.64
CA GLU A 56 -19.70 21.07 -10.35
C GLU A 56 -18.48 20.67 -9.52
N VAL A 57 -17.52 19.96 -10.13
CA VAL A 57 -16.27 19.54 -9.47
C VAL A 57 -15.40 20.76 -9.13
N ASP A 58 -15.24 21.71 -10.03
CA ASP A 58 -14.47 22.93 -9.77
C ASP A 58 -15.04 23.71 -8.58
N ALA A 59 -16.38 23.87 -8.48
CA ALA A 59 -17.02 24.55 -7.35
C ALA A 59 -16.83 23.80 -6.02
N LEU A 60 -16.93 22.47 -6.04
CA LEU A 60 -16.67 21.62 -4.86
C LEU A 60 -15.23 21.79 -4.36
N LEU A 61 -14.26 21.74 -5.28
CA LEU A 61 -12.85 21.81 -4.95
C LEU A 61 -12.42 23.20 -4.49
N LEU A 62 -12.99 24.26 -5.07
CA LEU A 62 -12.81 25.61 -4.57
C LEU A 62 -13.28 25.74 -3.10
N ALA A 63 -14.45 25.19 -2.76
CA ALA A 63 -14.94 25.19 -1.40
C ALA A 63 -14.09 24.32 -0.46
N LEU A 64 -13.53 23.22 -0.95
CA LEU A 64 -12.63 22.34 -0.19
C LEU A 64 -11.31 23.06 0.13
N GLU A 65 -10.69 23.71 -0.85
CA GLU A 65 -9.47 24.47 -0.66
C GLU A 65 -9.65 25.61 0.33
N GLN A 66 -10.73 26.41 0.17
CA GLN A 66 -11.03 27.52 1.06
C GLN A 66 -11.30 27.10 2.52
N THR A 67 -11.88 25.95 2.74
CA THR A 67 -12.31 25.50 4.08
C THR A 67 -11.31 24.58 4.76
N LYS A 68 -10.56 23.79 4.00
CA LYS A 68 -9.65 22.76 4.51
C LYS A 68 -8.18 22.97 4.07
N GLY A 69 -7.92 23.89 3.15
CA GLY A 69 -6.59 24.14 2.62
C GLY A 69 -6.04 22.97 1.79
N VAL A 70 -6.92 22.18 1.17
CA VAL A 70 -6.54 21.05 0.33
C VAL A 70 -6.42 21.51 -1.11
N GLU A 71 -5.20 21.55 -1.62
CA GLU A 71 -4.93 21.85 -3.03
C GLU A 71 -5.15 20.60 -3.88
N THR A 72 -6.08 20.67 -4.82
CA THR A 72 -6.48 19.51 -5.63
C THR A 72 -6.23 19.76 -7.11
N VAL A 73 -5.83 18.71 -7.83
CA VAL A 73 -5.81 18.68 -9.30
C VAL A 73 -6.53 17.42 -9.77
N VAL A 74 -7.50 17.58 -10.65
CA VAL A 74 -8.20 16.47 -11.32
C VAL A 74 -7.80 16.46 -12.78
N VAL A 75 -7.21 15.39 -13.24
CA VAL A 75 -6.79 15.17 -14.63
C VAL A 75 -7.69 14.12 -15.26
N VAL A 76 -8.41 14.53 -16.31
CA VAL A 76 -9.24 13.61 -17.08
C VAL A 76 -8.85 13.72 -18.55
N VAL A 77 -8.20 12.67 -19.03
CA VAL A 77 -7.63 12.61 -20.38
C VAL A 77 -7.94 11.26 -21.03
N LYS A 78 -7.75 11.18 -22.32
CA LYS A 78 -7.88 9.92 -23.05
C LYS A 78 -6.72 9.00 -22.79
N SER A 79 -5.47 9.48 -22.95
CA SER A 79 -4.25 8.68 -22.81
C SER A 79 -3.07 9.52 -22.34
N ILE A 80 -2.14 8.89 -21.63
CA ILE A 80 -0.86 9.44 -21.17
C ILE A 80 0.32 8.70 -21.80
N GLU A 81 1.51 9.32 -21.84
CA GLU A 81 2.63 8.80 -22.63
C GLU A 81 3.13 7.43 -22.13
N ASP A 82 3.39 7.28 -20.86
CA ASP A 82 4.01 6.07 -20.29
C ASP A 82 3.00 5.05 -19.76
N ASP A 83 1.70 5.29 -19.92
CA ASP A 83 0.61 4.41 -19.46
C ASP A 83 0.69 4.10 -17.93
N ASP A 84 1.38 4.99 -17.18
CA ASP A 84 1.56 4.94 -15.73
C ASP A 84 1.01 6.21 -15.06
N PRO A 85 -0.27 6.20 -14.63
CA PRO A 85 -0.88 7.36 -13.99
C PRO A 85 -0.28 7.71 -12.63
N TYR A 86 0.37 6.76 -11.95
CA TYR A 86 1.07 7.04 -10.70
C TYR A 86 2.29 7.93 -10.94
N GLU A 87 3.20 7.50 -11.82
CA GLU A 87 4.41 8.28 -12.11
C GLU A 87 4.06 9.61 -12.76
N PHE A 88 3.06 9.65 -13.65
CA PHE A 88 2.53 10.88 -14.23
C PHE A 88 2.09 11.88 -13.15
N GLY A 89 1.30 11.44 -12.17
CA GLY A 89 0.85 12.27 -11.05
C GLY A 89 1.98 12.71 -10.13
N MET A 90 2.95 11.82 -9.89
CA MET A 90 4.15 12.16 -9.10
C MET A 90 5.02 13.22 -9.81
N GLN A 91 5.15 13.16 -11.13
CA GLN A 91 5.85 14.18 -11.91
C GLN A 91 5.09 15.52 -11.90
N LEU A 92 3.75 15.48 -12.03
CA LEU A 92 2.93 16.68 -11.86
C LEU A 92 3.12 17.32 -10.49
N SER A 93 3.07 16.51 -9.43
CA SER A 93 3.23 17.00 -8.06
C SER A 93 4.60 17.65 -7.83
N ARG A 94 5.67 17.06 -8.35
CA ARG A 94 7.03 17.58 -8.26
C ARG A 94 7.21 18.87 -9.07
N LYS A 95 6.66 18.89 -10.29
CA LYS A 95 6.82 20.01 -11.22
C LYS A 95 6.06 21.25 -10.76
N TYR A 96 4.84 21.08 -10.32
CA TYR A 96 3.96 22.19 -9.95
C TYR A 96 3.86 22.42 -8.44
N GLY A 97 4.39 21.50 -7.63
CA GLY A 97 4.40 21.63 -6.16
C GLY A 97 2.99 21.58 -5.56
N ILE A 98 2.13 20.71 -6.11
CA ILE A 98 0.73 20.58 -5.68
C ILE A 98 0.68 20.23 -4.18
N GLY A 99 -0.08 21.02 -3.40
CA GLY A 99 -0.19 20.88 -1.95
C GLY A 99 0.51 21.99 -1.20
N SER A 100 -0.02 22.35 -0.02
CA SER A 100 0.55 23.37 0.85
C SER A 100 1.92 22.95 1.40
N LYS A 101 2.91 23.84 1.40
CA LYS A 101 4.22 23.61 2.05
C LYS A 101 4.11 23.29 3.54
N GLU A 102 3.14 23.91 4.20
CA GLU A 102 2.99 23.82 5.64
C GLU A 102 2.24 22.53 6.03
N GLN A 103 1.24 22.13 5.23
CA GLN A 103 0.33 21.02 5.55
C GLN A 103 0.56 19.79 4.70
N ASN A 104 1.25 19.89 3.56
CA ASN A 104 1.40 18.82 2.57
C ASN A 104 0.04 18.21 2.13
N SER A 105 -0.98 19.07 2.01
CA SER A 105 -2.38 18.72 1.79
C SER A 105 -2.74 18.69 0.31
N GLY A 106 -1.91 18.04 -0.52
CA GLY A 106 -2.19 17.86 -1.95
C GLY A 106 -3.06 16.65 -2.24
N LEU A 107 -3.94 16.76 -3.23
CA LEU A 107 -4.74 15.66 -3.77
C LEU A 107 -4.68 15.68 -5.29
N ILE A 108 -4.33 14.56 -5.91
CA ILE A 108 -4.33 14.42 -7.37
C ILE A 108 -5.21 13.23 -7.73
N VAL A 109 -6.17 13.45 -8.62
CA VAL A 109 -7.02 12.40 -9.18
C VAL A 109 -6.81 12.36 -10.68
N ILE A 110 -6.48 11.19 -11.21
CA ILE A 110 -6.19 10.97 -12.63
C ILE A 110 -7.12 9.91 -13.18
N LEU A 111 -7.71 10.18 -14.32
CA LEU A 111 -8.49 9.24 -15.12
C LEU A 111 -7.99 9.28 -16.56
N CYS A 112 -7.57 8.12 -17.07
CA CYS A 112 -7.19 7.91 -18.47
C CYS A 112 -8.19 6.94 -19.09
N THR A 113 -9.10 7.46 -19.93
CA THR A 113 -10.27 6.70 -20.39
C THR A 113 -9.93 5.64 -21.43
N GLU A 114 -8.99 5.89 -22.35
CA GLU A 114 -8.55 4.94 -23.35
C GLU A 114 -7.55 3.93 -22.81
N ASP A 115 -6.65 4.37 -21.90
CA ASP A 115 -5.73 3.49 -21.19
C ASP A 115 -6.45 2.67 -20.10
N ARG A 116 -7.74 2.97 -19.86
CA ARG A 116 -8.59 2.35 -18.83
C ARG A 116 -7.91 2.30 -17.46
N SER A 117 -7.25 3.38 -17.09
CA SER A 117 -6.47 3.48 -15.87
C SER A 117 -6.85 4.71 -15.06
N TYR A 118 -6.71 4.60 -13.74
CA TYR A 118 -7.01 5.67 -12.81
C TYR A 118 -6.04 5.67 -11.64
N GLN A 119 -5.85 6.83 -11.01
CA GLN A 119 -4.99 7.00 -9.84
C GLN A 119 -5.54 8.10 -8.93
N ILE A 120 -5.49 7.87 -7.63
CA ILE A 120 -5.64 8.89 -6.60
C ILE A 120 -4.32 8.96 -5.85
N LEU A 121 -3.73 10.15 -5.74
CA LEU A 121 -2.51 10.41 -5.00
C LEU A 121 -2.81 11.40 -3.88
N THR A 122 -2.36 11.08 -2.67
CA THR A 122 -2.54 11.91 -1.48
C THR A 122 -1.22 12.44 -0.97
N GLY A 123 -1.19 13.72 -0.63
CA GLY A 123 -0.07 14.32 0.07
C GLY A 123 0.00 13.83 1.52
N ARG A 124 1.18 13.87 2.12
CA ARG A 124 1.42 13.38 3.48
C ARG A 124 0.47 13.95 4.54
N GLY A 125 0.03 15.20 4.38
CA GLY A 125 -0.91 15.83 5.30
C GLY A 125 -2.31 15.25 5.24
N LEU A 126 -2.67 14.57 4.16
CA LEU A 126 -3.97 13.90 3.99
C LEU A 126 -3.94 12.42 4.39
N GLU A 127 -2.77 11.80 4.57
CA GLU A 127 -2.65 10.37 4.89
C GLU A 127 -3.42 9.97 6.18
N GLY A 128 -3.55 10.89 7.14
CA GLY A 128 -4.32 10.67 8.37
C GLY A 128 -5.83 10.63 8.15
N THR A 129 -6.36 11.28 7.10
CA THR A 129 -7.79 11.37 6.80
C THR A 129 -8.15 10.52 5.58
N LEU A 130 -7.28 10.51 4.58
CA LEU A 130 -7.39 9.74 3.34
C LEU A 130 -6.19 8.79 3.18
N PRO A 131 -6.03 7.76 4.02
CA PRO A 131 -5.04 6.71 3.78
C PRO A 131 -5.37 5.91 2.52
N ASP A 132 -4.37 5.26 1.94
CA ASP A 132 -4.48 4.49 0.70
C ASP A 132 -5.62 3.46 0.73
N ALA A 133 -5.86 2.84 1.89
CA ALA A 133 -6.94 1.89 2.07
C ALA A 133 -8.33 2.52 1.86
N ILE A 134 -8.54 3.75 2.34
CA ILE A 134 -9.80 4.48 2.13
C ILE A 134 -9.91 4.91 0.66
N CYS A 135 -8.85 5.46 0.08
CA CYS A 135 -8.83 5.81 -1.35
C CYS A 135 -9.22 4.60 -2.22
N ARG A 136 -8.66 3.43 -1.91
CA ARG A 136 -8.98 2.20 -2.62
C ARG A 136 -10.44 1.79 -2.47
N ARG A 137 -11.01 1.87 -1.29
CA ARG A 137 -12.44 1.57 -1.09
C ARG A 137 -13.35 2.52 -1.86
N VAL A 138 -13.05 3.82 -1.85
CA VAL A 138 -13.77 4.80 -2.66
C VAL A 138 -13.69 4.46 -4.15
N GLN A 139 -12.51 4.09 -4.63
CA GLN A 139 -12.33 3.64 -6.01
C GLN A 139 -13.16 2.38 -6.30
N ASP A 140 -13.05 1.35 -5.49
CA ASP A 140 -13.70 0.05 -5.72
C ASP A 140 -15.24 0.14 -5.60
N GLN A 141 -15.76 0.96 -4.69
CA GLN A 141 -17.20 1.04 -4.40
C GLN A 141 -17.93 2.15 -5.16
N VAL A 142 -17.27 3.25 -5.49
CA VAL A 142 -17.88 4.42 -6.14
C VAL A 142 -17.38 4.60 -7.57
N MET A 143 -16.06 4.73 -7.75
CA MET A 143 -15.46 5.13 -9.02
C MET A 143 -15.54 4.01 -10.07
N VAL A 144 -15.01 2.84 -9.76
CA VAL A 144 -14.86 1.72 -10.72
C VAL A 144 -16.18 1.19 -11.28
N PRO A 145 -17.26 1.04 -10.50
CA PRO A 145 -18.55 0.65 -11.07
C PRO A 145 -19.03 1.60 -12.17
N LEU A 146 -18.92 2.90 -11.94
CA LEU A 146 -19.33 3.93 -12.91
C LEU A 146 -18.38 3.99 -14.12
N LEU A 147 -17.08 3.79 -13.91
CA LEU A 147 -16.09 3.73 -15.00
C LEU A 147 -16.35 2.55 -15.94
N LYS A 148 -16.77 1.39 -15.42
CA LYS A 148 -17.11 0.21 -16.23
C LYS A 148 -18.34 0.44 -17.11
N GLU A 149 -19.23 1.31 -16.68
CA GLU A 149 -20.41 1.74 -17.45
C GLU A 149 -20.12 2.95 -18.35
N GLU A 150 -18.87 3.42 -18.38
CA GLU A 150 -18.42 4.59 -19.15
C GLU A 150 -19.17 5.90 -18.77
N LEU A 151 -19.66 5.97 -17.54
CA LEU A 151 -20.34 7.14 -16.97
C LEU A 151 -19.30 8.10 -16.37
N TRP A 152 -18.47 8.71 -17.23
CA TRP A 152 -17.30 9.51 -16.84
C TRP A 152 -17.64 10.68 -15.92
N ASP A 153 -18.68 11.42 -16.25
CA ASP A 153 -19.15 12.56 -15.45
C ASP A 153 -19.51 12.13 -14.02
N SER A 154 -20.36 11.10 -13.93
CA SER A 154 -20.78 10.58 -12.62
C SER A 154 -19.62 9.97 -11.85
N ALA A 155 -18.72 9.25 -12.54
CA ALA A 155 -17.57 8.63 -11.90
C ALA A 155 -16.68 9.66 -11.19
N ILE A 156 -16.37 10.77 -11.86
CA ILE A 156 -15.54 11.82 -11.28
C ILE A 156 -16.33 12.61 -10.22
N THR A 157 -17.56 13.03 -10.55
CA THR A 157 -18.36 13.86 -9.63
C THR A 157 -18.64 13.14 -8.31
N GLU A 158 -19.12 11.89 -8.35
CA GLU A 158 -19.43 11.13 -7.12
C GLU A 158 -18.17 10.75 -6.33
N THR A 159 -17.07 10.42 -7.03
CA THR A 159 -15.78 10.19 -6.37
C THR A 159 -15.33 11.44 -5.63
N MET A 160 -15.37 12.61 -6.27
CA MET A 160 -14.93 13.86 -5.64
C MET A 160 -15.83 14.28 -4.48
N LYS A 161 -17.16 14.10 -4.58
CA LYS A 161 -18.09 14.32 -3.45
C LYS A 161 -17.77 13.41 -2.26
N THR A 162 -17.49 12.14 -2.53
CA THR A 162 -17.16 11.17 -1.49
C THR A 162 -15.84 11.53 -0.81
N LEU A 163 -14.81 11.87 -1.58
CA LEU A 163 -13.52 12.30 -1.04
C LEU A 163 -13.64 13.60 -0.22
N ASP A 164 -14.40 14.59 -0.70
CA ASP A 164 -14.69 15.84 0.02
C ASP A 164 -15.37 15.57 1.37
N GLY A 165 -16.40 14.73 1.39
CA GLY A 165 -17.09 14.36 2.61
C GLY A 165 -16.19 13.66 3.63
N ILE A 166 -15.32 12.74 3.17
CA ILE A 166 -14.35 12.07 4.04
C ILE A 166 -13.32 13.09 4.59
N ILE A 167 -12.82 14.01 3.76
CA ILE A 167 -11.90 15.06 4.22
C ILE A 167 -12.57 16.00 5.23
N ARG A 168 -13.87 16.27 5.08
CA ARG A 168 -14.66 17.02 6.04
C ARG A 168 -15.05 16.23 7.29
N GLN A 169 -14.70 14.95 7.34
CA GLN A 169 -15.01 14.01 8.41
C GLN A 169 -16.52 13.81 8.61
N ASP A 170 -17.24 13.63 7.50
CA ASP A 170 -18.65 13.25 7.53
C ASP A 170 -18.79 11.90 8.26
N PRO A 171 -19.58 11.83 9.37
CA PRO A 171 -19.65 10.61 10.18
C PRO A 171 -20.24 9.41 9.45
N GLU A 172 -21.12 9.63 8.47
CA GLU A 172 -21.74 8.56 7.69
C GLU A 172 -20.74 7.96 6.70
N LEU A 173 -20.02 8.82 5.96
CA LEU A 173 -19.00 8.40 5.04
C LEU A 173 -17.81 7.74 5.77
N MET A 174 -17.41 8.29 6.92
CA MET A 174 -16.35 7.71 7.74
C MET A 174 -16.71 6.30 8.21
N ARG A 175 -17.95 6.03 8.60
CA ARG A 175 -18.38 4.66 8.93
C ARG A 175 -18.32 3.75 7.72
N THR A 176 -18.82 4.19 6.56
CA THR A 176 -18.87 3.38 5.34
C THR A 176 -17.49 3.01 4.83
N PHE A 177 -16.54 3.94 4.88
CA PHE A 177 -15.22 3.75 4.25
C PHE A 177 -14.08 3.50 5.24
N ALA A 178 -14.19 3.82 6.54
CA ALA A 178 -13.13 3.62 7.52
C ALA A 178 -13.24 2.30 8.31
N GLU A 179 -14.45 1.76 8.51
CA GLU A 179 -14.63 0.50 9.22
C GLU A 179 -14.23 -0.68 8.33
N GLU A 180 -13.15 -1.36 8.71
CA GLU A 180 -12.89 -2.72 8.24
C GLU A 180 -13.81 -3.66 9.03
N ASP A 181 -14.89 -4.10 8.42
CA ASP A 181 -15.64 -5.26 8.90
C ASP A 181 -14.75 -6.51 8.76
N VAL A 182 -13.90 -6.72 9.74
CA VAL A 182 -13.22 -8.02 9.86
C VAL A 182 -14.31 -9.02 10.24
N ASP A 183 -14.64 -9.89 9.30
CA ASP A 183 -15.61 -10.97 9.53
C ASP A 183 -15.24 -11.67 10.86
N PRO A 184 -16.14 -11.65 11.87
CA PRO A 184 -15.86 -12.25 13.17
C PRO A 184 -15.48 -13.74 13.06
N LEU A 185 -15.93 -14.44 12.03
CA LEU A 185 -15.51 -15.82 11.74
C LEU A 185 -14.02 -15.90 11.38
N VAL A 186 -13.51 -14.94 10.61
CA VAL A 186 -12.07 -14.89 10.27
C VAL A 186 -11.23 -14.62 11.52
N LEU A 187 -11.68 -13.71 12.40
CA LEU A 187 -11.00 -13.45 13.67
C LEU A 187 -10.96 -14.70 14.55
N VAL A 188 -12.09 -15.41 14.69
CA VAL A 188 -12.18 -16.67 15.45
C VAL A 188 -11.28 -17.73 14.83
N ALA A 189 -11.23 -17.84 13.51
CA ALA A 189 -10.34 -18.80 12.82
C ALA A 189 -8.86 -18.50 13.07
N ILE A 190 -8.45 -17.25 13.06
CA ILE A 190 -7.07 -16.83 13.37
C ILE A 190 -6.71 -17.18 14.84
N ILE A 191 -7.61 -16.88 15.78
CA ILE A 191 -7.39 -17.21 17.21
C ILE A 191 -7.29 -18.73 17.40
N ALA A 192 -8.18 -19.50 16.78
CA ALA A 192 -8.16 -20.97 16.85
C ALA A 192 -6.87 -21.55 16.26
N PHE A 193 -6.41 -21.01 15.13
CA PHE A 193 -5.14 -21.41 14.50
C PHE A 193 -3.95 -21.10 15.42
N MET A 194 -3.90 -19.92 16.03
CA MET A 194 -2.85 -19.55 16.97
C MET A 194 -2.83 -20.47 18.20
N LEU A 195 -3.99 -20.81 18.75
CA LEU A 195 -4.09 -21.74 19.89
C LEU A 195 -3.61 -23.16 19.51
N LEU A 196 -3.98 -23.67 18.34
CA LEU A 196 -3.50 -24.96 17.83
C LEU A 196 -1.99 -24.93 17.60
N PHE A 197 -1.46 -23.83 17.09
CA PHE A 197 -0.03 -23.66 16.87
C PHE A 197 0.75 -23.67 18.20
N VAL A 198 0.28 -22.93 19.20
CA VAL A 198 0.87 -22.91 20.55
C VAL A 198 0.78 -24.31 21.19
N TYR A 199 -0.36 -24.99 21.06
CA TYR A 199 -0.54 -26.35 21.55
C TYR A 199 0.42 -27.35 20.87
N SER A 200 0.63 -27.21 19.56
CA SER A 200 1.55 -28.08 18.81
C SER A 200 3.01 -27.89 19.27
N ILE A 201 3.43 -26.63 19.51
CA ILE A 201 4.75 -26.31 20.07
C ILE A 201 4.88 -26.92 21.47
N TYR A 202 3.87 -26.73 22.32
CA TYR A 202 3.87 -27.31 23.65
C TYR A 202 4.07 -28.84 23.64
N LYS A 203 3.30 -29.53 22.75
CA LYS A 203 3.42 -30.97 22.55
C LYS A 203 4.78 -31.40 21.99
N ALA A 204 5.34 -30.64 21.06
CA ALA A 204 6.66 -30.92 20.52
C ALA A 204 7.76 -30.79 21.58
N VAL A 205 7.70 -29.77 22.45
CA VAL A 205 8.61 -29.56 23.57
C VAL A 205 8.44 -30.68 24.61
N GLU A 206 7.20 -31.09 24.93
CA GLU A 206 6.95 -32.22 25.84
C GLU A 206 7.55 -33.51 25.27
N LEU A 207 7.35 -33.81 23.99
CA LEU A 207 7.92 -34.98 23.31
C LEU A 207 9.45 -34.95 23.25
N ALA A 208 10.06 -33.79 23.05
CA ALA A 208 11.52 -33.62 23.04
C ALA A 208 12.13 -33.80 24.42
N ASN A 209 11.41 -33.42 25.49
CA ASN A 209 11.86 -33.52 26.87
C ASN A 209 11.57 -34.87 27.55
N THR A 210 10.97 -35.83 26.79
CA THR A 210 10.71 -37.18 27.34
C THR A 210 11.65 -38.22 26.72
N ARG A 211 12.25 -39.06 27.54
CA ARG A 211 13.10 -40.18 27.11
C ARG A 211 12.47 -41.54 27.47
N ILE A 212 12.95 -42.62 26.84
CA ILE A 212 12.51 -43.98 27.17
C ILE A 212 13.18 -44.39 28.49
N CYS A 213 12.38 -44.80 29.45
CA CYS A 213 12.87 -45.30 30.71
C CYS A 213 13.54 -46.67 30.54
N PRO A 214 14.79 -46.90 30.98
CA PRO A 214 15.47 -48.18 30.81
C PRO A 214 14.84 -49.31 31.65
N LYS A 215 14.10 -48.97 32.73
CA LYS A 215 13.48 -49.97 33.63
C LYS A 215 12.12 -50.46 33.13
N CYS A 216 11.28 -49.55 32.62
CA CYS A 216 9.91 -49.93 32.17
C CYS A 216 9.71 -49.81 30.66
N GLN A 217 10.73 -49.48 29.89
CA GLN A 217 10.77 -49.36 28.43
C GLN A 217 9.70 -48.44 27.82
N GLN A 218 9.10 -47.58 28.65
CA GLN A 218 8.12 -46.62 28.16
C GLN A 218 8.70 -45.21 28.08
N LYS A 219 8.21 -44.41 27.13
CA LYS A 219 8.63 -43.02 26.94
C LYS A 219 8.00 -42.10 28.00
N THR A 220 8.44 -42.26 29.26
CA THR A 220 7.88 -41.57 30.44
C THR A 220 8.95 -41.00 31.37
N LEU A 221 10.23 -40.99 30.93
CA LEU A 221 11.33 -40.39 31.67
C LEU A 221 11.37 -38.90 31.43
N VAL A 222 11.10 -38.08 32.43
CA VAL A 222 10.96 -36.63 32.35
C VAL A 222 12.10 -35.94 33.09
N LYS A 223 12.63 -34.89 32.54
CA LYS A 223 13.61 -34.04 33.13
C LYS A 223 13.01 -33.29 34.34
N THR A 224 13.59 -33.48 35.54
CA THR A 224 13.09 -32.86 36.78
C THR A 224 13.88 -31.66 37.22
N LYS A 225 15.22 -31.71 37.18
CA LYS A 225 16.08 -30.62 37.62
C LYS A 225 17.43 -30.69 36.92
N THR A 226 17.97 -29.52 36.56
CA THR A 226 19.35 -29.38 36.09
C THR A 226 20.10 -28.53 37.09
N THR A 227 21.24 -29.01 37.58
CA THR A 227 22.12 -28.30 38.52
C THR A 227 23.52 -28.23 37.93
N LEU A 228 24.17 -27.09 38.07
CA LEU A 228 25.59 -26.97 37.73
C LEU A 228 26.44 -27.53 38.86
N VAL A 229 27.32 -28.46 38.54
CA VAL A 229 28.24 -29.08 39.47
C VAL A 229 29.66 -28.90 38.96
N ARG A 230 30.57 -28.47 39.84
CA ARG A 230 31.98 -28.36 39.52
C ARG A 230 32.71 -29.66 40.01
N VAL A 231 33.35 -30.35 39.08
CA VAL A 231 34.18 -31.52 39.37
C VAL A 231 35.59 -31.21 38.92
N LYS A 232 36.51 -31.15 39.88
CA LYS A 232 37.90 -30.68 39.68
C LYS A 232 37.92 -29.27 39.07
N SER A 233 38.38 -29.12 37.84
CA SER A 233 38.47 -27.83 37.14
C SER A 233 37.38 -27.61 36.07
N SER A 234 36.50 -28.59 35.87
CA SER A 234 35.47 -28.54 34.80
C SER A 234 34.08 -28.41 35.41
N TYR A 235 33.19 -27.73 34.65
CA TYR A 235 31.79 -27.57 35.01
C TYR A 235 30.93 -28.57 34.24
N TYR A 236 29.96 -29.17 34.93
CA TYR A 236 29.00 -30.12 34.34
C TYR A 236 27.58 -29.69 34.67
N ALA A 237 26.71 -29.79 33.69
CA ALA A 237 25.27 -29.68 33.87
C ALA A 237 24.72 -31.04 34.27
N ARG A 238 24.48 -31.25 35.58
CA ARG A 238 23.88 -32.46 36.09
C ARG A 238 22.37 -32.40 35.96
N THR A 239 21.82 -33.21 35.06
CA THR A 239 20.38 -33.31 34.82
C THR A 239 19.83 -34.57 35.52
N LYS A 240 18.81 -34.38 36.36
CA LYS A 240 18.06 -35.47 36.98
C LYS A 240 16.83 -35.76 36.16
N TRP A 241 16.62 -37.03 35.86
CA TRP A 241 15.46 -37.55 35.15
C TRP A 241 14.69 -38.49 36.08
N ARG A 242 13.35 -38.43 36.05
CA ARG A 242 12.49 -39.32 36.82
C ARG A 242 11.37 -39.89 35.93
N CYS A 243 11.18 -41.18 36.00
CA CYS A 243 10.11 -41.86 35.28
C CYS A 243 8.77 -41.63 35.97
N LYS A 244 7.79 -41.09 35.26
CA LYS A 244 6.44 -40.86 35.80
C LYS A 244 5.70 -42.16 36.14
N LYS A 245 6.05 -43.31 35.51
CA LYS A 245 5.35 -44.57 35.68
C LYS A 245 5.95 -45.47 36.75
N CYS A 246 7.26 -45.68 36.73
CA CYS A 246 7.90 -46.64 37.65
C CYS A 246 8.78 -45.97 38.72
N GLY A 247 8.87 -44.64 38.75
CA GLY A 247 9.65 -43.89 39.73
C GLY A 247 11.16 -43.99 39.54
N HIS A 248 11.67 -44.66 38.51
CA HIS A 248 13.10 -44.81 38.27
C HIS A 248 13.76 -43.42 38.09
N GLU A 249 14.87 -43.19 38.77
CA GLU A 249 15.64 -41.93 38.67
C GLU A 249 17.01 -42.21 38.06
N GLU A 250 17.39 -41.32 37.14
CA GLU A 250 18.68 -41.37 36.45
C GLU A 250 19.33 -39.97 36.47
N GLN A 251 20.66 -39.91 36.57
CA GLN A 251 21.41 -38.68 36.54
C GLN A 251 22.37 -38.71 35.35
N HIS A 252 22.41 -37.65 34.61
CA HIS A 252 23.29 -37.50 33.47
C HIS A 252 24.09 -36.20 33.60
N ASP A 253 25.41 -36.30 33.48
CA ASP A 253 26.33 -35.17 33.58
C ASP A 253 26.83 -34.81 32.17
N GLU A 254 26.48 -33.62 31.70
CA GLU A 254 26.94 -33.09 30.42
C GLU A 254 28.00 -31.99 30.66
N PRO A 255 29.17 -32.05 29.99
CA PRO A 255 30.18 -31.01 30.13
C PRO A 255 29.62 -29.66 29.65
N THR A 256 29.84 -28.61 30.45
CA THR A 256 29.37 -27.26 30.12
C THR A 256 30.45 -26.21 30.37
N HIS A 257 30.31 -25.05 29.79
CA HIS A 257 31.25 -23.96 30.01
C HIS A 257 31.00 -23.25 31.34
N ASN A 258 32.05 -22.65 31.87
CA ASN A 258 32.00 -21.86 33.10
C ASN A 258 31.01 -20.66 32.94
N PRO A 259 29.93 -20.59 33.72
CA PRO A 259 28.97 -19.49 33.63
C PRO A 259 29.54 -18.12 34.07
N ASN A 260 30.69 -18.13 34.82
CA ASN A 260 31.34 -16.91 35.30
C ASN A 260 32.48 -16.40 34.40
N ALA A 261 32.79 -17.07 33.28
CA ALA A 261 33.70 -16.53 32.29
C ALA A 261 32.94 -15.46 31.50
N GLY A 262 33.10 -14.19 31.90
CA GLY A 262 32.34 -13.03 31.45
C GLY A 262 32.15 -12.93 29.92
N GLY A 263 30.93 -12.84 29.52
CA GLY A 263 30.49 -12.62 28.13
C GLY A 263 29.05 -13.08 27.96
N MET A 264 28.17 -12.17 27.66
CA MET A 264 26.77 -12.43 27.25
C MET A 264 26.70 -13.44 26.11
N ARG A 265 26.65 -14.74 26.44
CA ARG A 265 26.36 -15.82 25.48
C ARG A 265 25.59 -16.92 26.19
N GLY A 266 24.28 -16.85 26.13
CA GLY A 266 23.48 -17.88 26.77
C GLY A 266 22.02 -17.93 26.33
N VAL A 267 21.73 -17.51 25.10
CA VAL A 267 20.48 -17.92 24.42
C VAL A 267 20.90 -18.78 23.24
N PRO A 268 20.50 -20.06 23.16
CA PRO A 268 20.72 -20.82 21.93
C PRO A 268 20.04 -20.07 20.80
N PRO A 269 20.68 -19.90 19.65
CA PRO A 269 20.05 -19.26 18.52
C PRO A 269 18.82 -20.08 18.15
N ILE A 270 17.66 -19.48 18.31
CA ILE A 270 16.45 -19.96 17.64
C ILE A 270 16.70 -19.63 16.16
N ILE A 271 17.11 -20.63 15.40
CA ILE A 271 17.27 -20.53 13.96
C ILE A 271 15.85 -20.43 13.39
N PHE A 272 15.40 -19.20 13.13
CA PHE A 272 14.30 -18.98 12.23
C PHE A 272 14.85 -19.10 10.81
N PRO A 273 14.32 -20.00 9.97
CA PRO A 273 14.70 -20.09 8.56
C PRO A 273 13.93 -19.05 7.75
N PHE A 274 14.20 -17.77 7.99
CA PHE A 274 13.77 -16.71 7.08
C PHE A 274 14.98 -15.84 6.72
N GLY A 275 15.32 -15.93 5.43
CA GLY A 275 16.44 -15.25 4.83
C GLY A 275 16.31 -13.73 4.93
N GLY A 276 17.38 -13.11 5.37
CA GLY A 276 17.52 -11.67 5.40
C GLY A 276 17.67 -11.12 3.97
N SER A 277 16.88 -10.11 3.67
CA SER A 277 17.13 -9.22 2.54
C SER A 277 17.69 -7.90 3.07
N ARG A 278 18.87 -7.54 2.58
CA ARG A 278 19.52 -6.25 2.84
C ARG A 278 18.79 -5.16 2.09
N GLY A 279 18.23 -4.17 2.78
CA GLY A 279 17.78 -2.91 2.22
C GLY A 279 18.91 -1.89 2.25
N GLY A 280 19.38 -1.42 1.09
CA GLY A 280 20.28 -0.30 0.94
C GLY A 280 19.46 1.00 0.87
N GLY A 281 19.84 2.01 1.67
CA GLY A 281 19.30 3.36 1.56
C GLY A 281 19.94 4.13 0.42
N PHE A 282 19.14 4.96 -0.24
CA PHE A 282 19.63 6.05 -1.09
C PHE A 282 18.95 7.36 -0.66
N GLY A 283 19.77 8.30 -0.21
CA GLY A 283 19.42 9.69 -0.09
C GLY A 283 19.83 10.45 -1.34
N GLY A 284 19.21 11.58 -1.60
CA GLY A 284 19.55 12.59 -2.60
C GLY A 284 18.29 13.45 -2.76
N GLY A 285 18.25 14.69 -2.43
CA GLY A 285 19.03 15.81 -2.87
C GLY A 285 18.17 16.66 -3.81
N GLY A 286 17.68 17.81 -3.34
CA GLY A 286 16.68 18.69 -3.88
C GLY A 286 17.05 19.42 -5.17
N PHE A 287 16.08 20.13 -5.72
CA PHE A 287 16.23 21.52 -6.24
C PHE A 287 14.83 22.08 -6.53
N GLY A 288 14.70 23.34 -6.30
CA GLY A 288 13.53 24.10 -6.07
C GLY A 288 12.91 24.77 -7.28
N GLY A 289 11.80 25.39 -7.02
CA GLY A 289 11.29 26.53 -7.78
C GLY A 289 9.86 26.41 -8.24
N GLY A 290 8.95 27.01 -7.50
CA GLY A 290 7.92 27.89 -8.01
C GLY A 290 6.51 27.36 -8.14
N SER A 291 5.71 27.62 -7.14
CA SER A 291 4.38 28.22 -7.10
C SER A 291 3.12 27.36 -7.28
N PHE A 292 3.08 26.30 -6.70
CA PHE A 292 2.12 25.72 -5.77
C PHE A 292 2.80 25.67 -4.41
N GLY A 293 2.10 25.55 -3.31
CA GLY A 293 2.66 25.64 -1.97
C GLY A 293 3.84 24.71 -1.66
N GLY A 294 4.30 23.87 -2.59
CA GLY A 294 5.49 23.01 -2.49
C GLY A 294 5.33 21.83 -1.54
N GLY A 295 4.13 21.28 -1.42
CA GLY A 295 3.86 20.08 -0.68
C GLY A 295 4.63 18.88 -1.20
N SER A 296 4.92 17.90 -0.32
CA SER A 296 5.55 16.65 -0.72
C SER A 296 4.53 15.51 -0.67
N PHE A 297 4.47 14.73 -1.76
CA PHE A 297 3.78 13.46 -1.80
C PHE A 297 4.70 12.37 -1.26
N GLY A 298 4.22 11.58 -0.30
CA GLY A 298 4.98 10.51 0.33
C GLY A 298 5.02 9.22 -0.47
N GLY A 299 4.41 9.22 -1.67
CA GLY A 299 4.19 8.00 -2.45
C GLY A 299 2.93 7.26 -2.03
N GLY A 300 2.10 7.86 -1.17
CA GLY A 300 0.76 7.37 -0.84
C GLY A 300 -0.19 7.56 -2.02
N GLY A 301 -1.15 6.65 -2.14
CA GLY A 301 -2.16 6.70 -3.16
C GLY A 301 -2.63 5.31 -3.57
N SER A 302 -3.73 5.25 -4.27
CA SER A 302 -4.22 4.01 -4.84
C SER A 302 -4.68 4.21 -6.28
N GLY A 303 -4.56 3.17 -7.09
CA GLY A 303 -4.94 3.21 -8.48
C GLY A 303 -5.11 1.82 -9.05
N GLY A 304 -5.59 1.77 -10.30
CA GLY A 304 -5.82 0.52 -10.97
C GLY A 304 -6.26 0.69 -12.41
N ARG A 305 -6.76 -0.40 -12.98
CA ARG A 305 -7.40 -0.46 -14.30
C ARG A 305 -8.83 -0.99 -14.14
N PHE A 306 -9.73 -0.60 -15.06
CA PHE A 306 -11.15 -0.96 -15.04
C PHE A 306 -11.62 -1.62 -16.33
#